data_5c342cfab81132dd0c5db63bb474aa2a
#
_entry.id   5c342cfab81132dd0c5db63bb474aa2a
#
_cell.length_a   1.000
_cell.length_b   1.000
_cell.length_c   1.000
_cell.angle_alpha   90.00
_cell.angle_beta   90.00
_cell.angle_gamma   90.00
#
_symmetry.space_group_name_H-M   'P 1'
#
loop_
_entity.id
_entity.type
_entity.pdbx_description
1 polymer ?
#
loop_
_entity_poly.entity_id
_entity_poly.type
_entity_poly.pdbx_seq_one_letter_code
_entity_poly.pdbx_strand_id
1 'polypeptide(L)'
;MRRTTVLGVGALAMGALTAAALAVRRARLEPMLVKGGSMRPTLGPGQRIAVAPLVRPPARGDLVVLNRPGNLEVVKRVVGLPGERVRLLSGQLEVDGRAVPEPYLAGPPSFGDLDLELGPAQYLVLGDHRAASTDGRDFGPVGADAVVGRVRFAYWPPRRLRRG
;
A
#
# COMPACT_ATOMS: atom_id res chain seq x y z
N MET A 1 60.09 7.76 9.70
CA MET A 1 59.15 6.63 9.90
C MET A 1 57.73 7.13 9.66
N ARG A 2 57.16 6.78 8.54
CA ARG A 2 55.76 7.15 8.17
C ARG A 2 54.87 5.97 8.51
N ARG A 3 53.96 6.15 9.49
CA ARG A 3 52.87 5.20 9.74
C ARG A 3 51.65 5.63 8.87
N THR A 4 51.45 4.92 7.79
CA THR A 4 50.32 5.10 6.88
C THR A 4 49.07 4.46 7.50
N THR A 5 48.04 5.24 7.62
CA THR A 5 46.72 4.93 8.17
C THR A 5 45.98 3.96 7.26
N VAL A 6 45.82 2.71 7.67
CA VAL A 6 45.10 1.64 6.96
C VAL A 6 43.61 1.56 7.39
N LEU A 7 43.15 2.48 8.24
CA LEU A 7 41.80 2.45 8.83
C LEU A 7 40.67 2.98 7.95
N GLY A 8 40.98 3.61 6.81
CA GLY A 8 39.95 4.26 5.97
C GLY A 8 39.26 3.36 4.94
N VAL A 9 39.91 2.27 4.51
CA VAL A 9 39.43 1.46 3.38
C VAL A 9 38.37 0.43 3.84
N GLY A 10 38.46 -0.06 5.07
CA GLY A 10 37.49 -1.04 5.59
C GLY A 10 36.09 -0.47 5.86
N ALA A 11 35.99 0.77 6.33
CA ALA A 11 34.71 1.41 6.64
C ALA A 11 33.93 1.78 5.38
N LEU A 12 34.61 2.19 4.31
CA LEU A 12 34.01 2.50 3.01
C LEU A 12 33.53 1.22 2.30
N ALA A 13 34.27 0.12 2.39
CA ALA A 13 33.87 -1.16 1.81
C ALA A 13 32.65 -1.78 2.54
N MET A 14 32.58 -1.67 3.87
CA MET A 14 31.44 -2.16 4.64
C MET A 14 30.19 -1.31 4.40
N GLY A 15 30.32 0.01 4.26
CA GLY A 15 29.23 0.89 3.89
C GLY A 15 28.67 0.60 2.49
N ALA A 16 29.54 0.29 1.53
CA ALA A 16 29.12 -0.08 0.17
C ALA A 16 28.41 -1.44 0.11
N LEU A 17 28.89 -2.43 0.89
CA LEU A 17 28.27 -3.75 0.98
C LEU A 17 26.89 -3.70 1.67
N THR A 18 26.75 -2.90 2.72
CA THR A 18 25.44 -2.70 3.38
C THR A 18 24.48 -1.94 2.51
N ALA A 19 24.92 -0.91 1.78
CA ALA A 19 24.11 -0.18 0.80
C ALA A 19 23.67 -1.07 -0.38
N ALA A 20 24.57 -1.92 -0.89
CA ALA A 20 24.27 -2.89 -1.94
C ALA A 20 23.28 -3.97 -1.47
N ALA A 21 23.46 -4.50 -0.25
CA ALA A 21 22.52 -5.46 0.34
C ALA A 21 21.15 -4.85 0.58
N LEU A 22 21.08 -3.58 1.00
CA LEU A 22 19.84 -2.84 1.16
C LEU A 22 19.16 -2.56 -0.20
N ALA A 23 19.95 -2.24 -1.24
CA ALA A 23 19.46 -2.05 -2.60
C ALA A 23 18.91 -3.36 -3.21
N VAL A 24 19.59 -4.49 -2.97
CA VAL A 24 19.12 -5.82 -3.40
C VAL A 24 17.84 -6.23 -2.67
N ARG A 25 17.72 -5.95 -1.37
CA ARG A 25 16.46 -6.14 -0.63
C ARG A 25 15.33 -5.26 -1.17
N ARG A 26 15.65 -4.01 -1.55
CA ARG A 26 14.69 -3.08 -2.17
C ARG A 26 14.25 -3.49 -3.57
N ALA A 27 15.06 -4.26 -4.28
CA ALA A 27 14.78 -4.74 -5.63
C ALA A 27 13.99 -6.06 -5.68
N ARG A 28 13.77 -6.74 -4.56
CA ARG A 28 12.99 -7.98 -4.55
C ARG A 28 11.52 -7.67 -4.74
N LEU A 29 11.05 -7.92 -5.95
CA LEU A 29 9.63 -7.91 -6.29
C LEU A 29 9.08 -9.33 -6.11
N GLU A 30 8.06 -9.46 -5.29
CA GLU A 30 7.38 -10.73 -5.10
C GLU A 30 6.17 -10.82 -6.04
N PRO A 31 6.06 -11.90 -6.83
CA PRO A 31 4.92 -12.11 -7.69
C PRO A 31 3.71 -12.57 -6.86
N MET A 32 2.55 -11.94 -7.09
CA MET A 32 1.30 -12.33 -6.47
C MET A 32 0.19 -12.44 -7.51
N LEU A 33 -0.70 -13.42 -7.33
CA LEU A 33 -1.90 -13.60 -8.15
C LEU A 33 -3.10 -12.94 -7.46
N VAL A 34 -3.76 -12.01 -8.16
CA VAL A 34 -5.02 -11.42 -7.71
C VAL A 34 -6.15 -12.42 -7.88
N LYS A 35 -6.77 -12.85 -6.78
CA LYS A 35 -7.88 -13.82 -6.80
C LYS A 35 -9.24 -13.12 -6.75
N GLY A 36 -9.36 -12.03 -6.02
CA GLY A 36 -10.62 -11.32 -5.78
C GLY A 36 -10.89 -10.16 -6.74
N GLY A 37 -12.16 -9.70 -6.74
CA GLY A 37 -12.59 -8.55 -7.55
C GLY A 37 -12.68 -7.22 -6.81
N SER A 38 -12.30 -7.16 -5.54
CA SER A 38 -12.46 -5.98 -4.68
C SER A 38 -11.69 -4.75 -5.13
N MET A 39 -10.70 -4.91 -6.01
CA MET A 39 -9.90 -3.82 -6.56
C MET A 39 -10.27 -3.46 -8.01
N ARG A 40 -11.37 -3.98 -8.53
CA ARG A 40 -11.87 -3.56 -9.86
C ARG A 40 -12.26 -2.08 -9.83
N PRO A 41 -12.03 -1.31 -10.88
CA PRO A 41 -11.48 -1.72 -12.19
C PRO A 41 -9.94 -1.71 -12.24
N THR A 42 -9.27 -1.29 -11.17
CA THR A 42 -7.81 -1.13 -11.14
C THR A 42 -7.07 -2.46 -11.26
N LEU A 43 -7.50 -3.45 -10.46
CA LEU A 43 -7.01 -4.83 -10.50
C LEU A 43 -8.19 -5.80 -10.54
N GLY A 44 -8.04 -6.90 -11.26
CA GLY A 44 -9.06 -7.94 -11.35
C GLY A 44 -8.51 -9.35 -11.18
N PRO A 45 -9.40 -10.34 -10.99
CA PRO A 45 -9.00 -11.73 -10.86
C PRO A 45 -8.16 -12.21 -12.05
N GLY A 46 -7.17 -13.07 -11.76
CA GLY A 46 -6.25 -13.62 -12.75
C GLY A 46 -5.07 -12.71 -13.10
N GLN A 47 -5.05 -11.46 -12.64
CA GLN A 47 -3.90 -10.59 -12.84
C GLN A 47 -2.74 -10.97 -11.93
N ARG A 48 -1.53 -10.90 -12.47
CA ARG A 48 -0.28 -11.06 -11.72
C ARG A 48 0.31 -9.70 -11.46
N ILE A 49 0.60 -9.42 -10.20
CA ILE A 49 1.16 -8.16 -9.72
C ILE A 49 2.53 -8.39 -9.12
N ALA A 50 3.37 -7.36 -9.20
CA ALA A 50 4.67 -7.31 -8.55
C ALA A 50 4.55 -6.47 -7.28
N VAL A 51 4.87 -7.07 -6.15
CA VAL A 51 4.81 -6.47 -4.81
C VAL A 51 6.22 -6.19 -4.33
N ALA A 52 6.49 -4.97 -3.92
CA ALA A 52 7.76 -4.56 -3.32
C ALA A 52 7.64 -4.46 -1.80
N PRO A 53 8.68 -4.80 -1.03
CA PRO A 53 8.74 -4.49 0.38
C PRO A 53 8.56 -2.99 0.63
N LEU A 54 8.01 -2.64 1.80
CA LEU A 54 7.89 -1.24 2.21
C LEU A 54 9.28 -0.69 2.54
N VAL A 55 9.72 0.29 1.78
CA VAL A 55 10.96 1.06 2.03
C VAL A 55 10.66 2.46 2.56
N ARG A 56 9.41 2.85 2.55
CA ARG A 56 8.84 4.07 3.13
C ARG A 56 7.42 3.77 3.63
N PRO A 57 6.88 4.56 4.55
CA PRO A 57 5.49 4.45 4.94
C PRO A 57 4.55 4.50 3.72
N PRO A 58 3.43 3.78 3.74
CA PRO A 58 2.40 3.88 2.71
C PRO A 58 1.91 5.33 2.56
N ALA A 59 1.69 5.75 1.33
CA ALA A 59 1.07 7.04 1.03
C ALA A 59 -0.37 6.84 0.57
N ARG A 60 -1.18 7.91 0.63
CA ARG A 60 -2.53 7.90 0.07
C ARG A 60 -2.47 7.54 -1.42
N GLY A 61 -3.38 6.67 -1.85
CA GLY A 61 -3.42 6.15 -3.21
C GLY A 61 -2.55 4.91 -3.46
N ASP A 62 -1.60 4.58 -2.58
CA ASP A 62 -0.82 3.35 -2.72
C ASP A 62 -1.73 2.11 -2.64
N LEU A 63 -1.47 1.14 -3.53
CA LEU A 63 -2.05 -0.20 -3.43
C LEU A 63 -1.14 -1.04 -2.55
N VAL A 64 -1.67 -1.53 -1.43
CA VAL A 64 -0.91 -2.30 -0.45
C VAL A 64 -1.46 -3.72 -0.33
N VAL A 65 -0.56 -4.65 -0.06
CA VAL A 65 -0.89 -6.01 0.35
C VAL A 65 -0.95 -6.04 1.86
N LEU A 66 -2.03 -6.54 2.40
CA LEU A 66 -2.26 -6.69 3.83
C LEU A 66 -2.30 -8.16 4.19
N ASN A 67 -1.66 -8.51 5.31
CA ASN A 67 -1.89 -9.79 5.95
C ASN A 67 -3.09 -9.67 6.90
N ARG A 68 -4.07 -10.57 6.74
CA ARG A 68 -5.29 -10.63 7.54
C ARG A 68 -5.31 -11.94 8.34
N PRO A 69 -6.13 -12.04 9.40
CA PRO A 69 -6.28 -13.28 10.16
C PRO A 69 -6.50 -14.50 9.24
N GLY A 70 -5.86 -15.61 9.59
CA GLY A 70 -5.88 -16.83 8.77
C GLY A 70 -4.87 -16.82 7.60
N ASN A 71 -3.83 -15.97 7.64
CA ASN A 71 -2.83 -15.81 6.59
C ASN A 71 -3.43 -15.44 5.23
N LEU A 72 -4.53 -14.71 5.26
CA LEU A 72 -5.21 -14.22 4.07
C LEU A 72 -4.56 -12.91 3.60
N GLU A 73 -3.89 -12.95 2.46
CA GLU A 73 -3.37 -11.75 1.83
C GLU A 73 -4.42 -11.09 0.95
N VAL A 74 -4.65 -9.80 1.19
CA VAL A 74 -5.60 -8.99 0.42
C VAL A 74 -4.94 -7.72 -0.10
N VAL A 75 -5.34 -7.29 -1.30
CA VAL A 75 -4.90 -6.00 -1.86
C VAL A 75 -5.99 -4.97 -1.60
N LYS A 76 -5.58 -3.80 -1.09
CA LYS A 76 -6.45 -2.64 -0.86
C LYS A 76 -5.71 -1.34 -1.19
N ARG A 77 -6.47 -0.25 -1.31
CA ARG A 77 -5.92 1.09 -1.49
C ARG A 77 -5.90 1.85 -0.18
N VAL A 78 -4.78 2.51 0.11
CA VAL A 78 -4.67 3.43 1.25
C VAL A 78 -5.47 4.70 0.93
N VAL A 79 -6.45 5.01 1.76
CA VAL A 79 -7.29 6.22 1.63
C VAL A 79 -7.17 7.16 2.82
N GLY A 80 -6.73 6.66 3.98
CA GLY A 80 -6.46 7.46 5.18
C GLY A 80 -5.06 7.18 5.71
N LEU A 81 -4.40 8.21 6.22
CA LEU A 81 -3.05 8.19 6.77
C LEU A 81 -3.09 8.40 8.30
N PRO A 82 -2.02 8.03 9.02
CA PRO A 82 -1.94 8.24 10.46
C PRO A 82 -2.25 9.69 10.89
N GLY A 83 -3.09 9.83 11.90
CA GLY A 83 -3.47 11.11 12.49
C GLY A 83 -4.56 11.88 11.75
N GLU A 84 -5.09 11.35 10.63
CA GLU A 84 -6.13 12.02 9.86
C GLU A 84 -7.53 11.63 10.33
N ARG A 85 -8.47 12.55 10.19
CA ARG A 85 -9.90 12.25 10.25
C ARG A 85 -10.41 11.92 8.88
N VAL A 86 -10.90 10.71 8.70
CA VAL A 86 -11.41 10.22 7.41
C VAL A 86 -12.91 10.01 7.52
N ARG A 87 -13.64 10.60 6.57
CA ARG A 87 -15.10 10.45 6.47
C ARG A 87 -15.46 9.90 5.09
N LEU A 88 -16.41 9.00 5.08
CA LEU A 88 -17.06 8.54 3.87
C LEU A 88 -18.55 8.85 4.02
N LEU A 89 -19.06 9.80 3.26
CA LEU A 89 -20.43 10.25 3.32
C LEU A 89 -21.08 10.07 1.95
N SER A 90 -22.15 9.31 1.91
CA SER A 90 -22.83 9.00 0.64
C SER A 90 -21.86 8.58 -0.47
N GLY A 91 -20.78 7.89 -0.05
CA GLY A 91 -19.71 7.39 -0.92
C GLY A 91 -18.64 8.41 -1.32
N GLN A 92 -18.71 9.64 -0.87
CA GLN A 92 -17.69 10.66 -1.08
C GLN A 92 -16.63 10.60 0.04
N LEU A 93 -15.36 10.47 -0.34
CA LEU A 93 -14.25 10.47 0.61
C LEU A 93 -13.86 11.90 0.98
N GLU A 94 -13.81 12.17 2.27
CA GLU A 94 -13.25 13.39 2.85
C GLU A 94 -12.12 13.05 3.81
N VAL A 95 -11.10 13.88 3.82
CA VAL A 95 -9.99 13.80 4.77
C VAL A 95 -9.76 15.19 5.34
N ASP A 96 -9.78 15.30 6.67
CA ASP A 96 -9.66 16.56 7.41
C ASP A 96 -10.62 17.65 6.88
N GLY A 97 -11.85 17.24 6.57
CA GLY A 97 -12.90 18.13 6.04
C GLY A 97 -12.75 18.54 4.57
N ARG A 98 -11.84 17.91 3.83
CA ARG A 98 -11.64 18.19 2.40
C ARG A 98 -11.98 16.98 1.56
N ALA A 99 -12.77 17.18 0.51
CA ALA A 99 -13.10 16.12 -0.44
C ALA A 99 -11.82 15.65 -1.16
N VAL A 100 -11.67 14.32 -1.24
CA VAL A 100 -10.54 13.67 -1.93
C VAL A 100 -11.06 13.06 -3.23
N PRO A 101 -10.56 13.49 -4.40
CA PRO A 101 -10.94 12.88 -5.66
C PRO A 101 -10.51 11.42 -5.76
N GLU A 102 -11.40 10.56 -6.27
CA GLU A 102 -11.16 9.13 -6.42
C GLU A 102 -11.36 8.66 -7.88
N PRO A 103 -10.49 9.10 -8.82
CA PRO A 103 -10.67 8.84 -10.25
C PRO A 103 -10.49 7.36 -10.64
N TYR A 104 -10.07 6.53 -9.71
CA TYR A 104 -9.91 5.09 -9.89
C TYR A 104 -11.21 4.31 -9.71
N LEU A 105 -12.23 4.90 -9.11
CA LEU A 105 -13.51 4.24 -8.94
C LEU A 105 -14.24 4.07 -10.28
N ALA A 106 -15.02 3.00 -10.41
CA ALA A 106 -15.95 2.82 -11.49
C ALA A 106 -17.38 2.87 -10.94
N GLY A 107 -18.16 3.82 -11.42
CA GLY A 107 -19.56 3.98 -11.04
C GLY A 107 -19.79 4.91 -9.84
N PRO A 108 -21.06 5.10 -9.48
CA PRO A 108 -21.43 5.98 -8.39
C PRO A 108 -20.84 5.45 -7.07
N PRO A 109 -20.52 6.37 -6.16
CA PRO A 109 -20.06 5.99 -4.84
C PRO A 109 -21.10 5.10 -4.17
N SER A 110 -20.68 4.00 -3.59
CA SER A 110 -21.57 3.06 -2.93
C SER A 110 -21.36 3.05 -1.42
N PHE A 111 -22.43 2.85 -0.78
CA PHE A 111 -22.84 2.66 0.61
C PHE A 111 -21.76 2.40 1.67
N GLY A 112 -22.08 2.89 2.87
CA GLY A 112 -21.37 2.75 4.13
C GLY A 112 -20.77 4.08 4.54
N ASP A 113 -21.53 4.84 5.34
CA ASP A 113 -21.01 6.04 5.98
C ASP A 113 -19.98 5.65 7.03
N LEU A 114 -18.89 6.39 7.10
CA LEU A 114 -17.77 6.17 8.00
C LEU A 114 -17.30 7.52 8.51
N ASP A 115 -16.97 7.62 9.77
CA ASP A 115 -16.30 8.77 10.37
C ASP A 115 -15.30 8.26 11.41
N LEU A 116 -14.03 8.37 11.13
CA LEU A 116 -12.95 7.83 11.95
C LEU A 116 -11.80 8.82 12.11
N GLU A 117 -11.25 8.89 13.30
CA GLU A 117 -9.93 9.48 13.56
C GLU A 117 -8.89 8.35 13.58
N LEU A 118 -7.88 8.46 12.75
CA LEU A 118 -6.81 7.47 12.65
C LEU A 118 -5.74 7.75 13.69
N GLY A 119 -5.36 6.71 14.42
CA GLY A 119 -4.24 6.78 15.35
C GLY A 119 -2.88 6.96 14.65
N PRO A 120 -1.81 7.18 15.42
CA PRO A 120 -0.48 7.57 14.92
C PRO A 120 0.21 6.51 14.03
N ALA A 121 -0.27 5.27 14.01
CA ALA A 121 0.27 4.20 13.16
C ALA A 121 -0.84 3.47 12.38
N GLN A 122 -2.01 4.07 12.24
CA GLN A 122 -3.18 3.47 11.61
C GLN A 122 -3.40 4.01 10.20
N TYR A 123 -3.80 3.12 9.31
CA TYR A 123 -4.18 3.42 7.94
C TYR A 123 -5.61 2.98 7.69
N LEU A 124 -6.38 3.78 7.00
CA LEU A 124 -7.65 3.32 6.43
C LEU A 124 -7.40 2.82 5.01
N VAL A 125 -7.89 1.63 4.72
CA VAL A 125 -7.74 1.00 3.41
C VAL A 125 -9.09 0.57 2.86
N LEU A 126 -9.34 0.87 1.59
CA LEU A 126 -10.59 0.52 0.91
C LEU A 126 -10.33 -0.24 -0.40
N GLY A 127 -11.32 -1.02 -0.81
CA GLY A 127 -11.34 -1.58 -2.16
C GLY A 127 -11.80 -0.56 -3.19
N ASP A 128 -11.27 -0.64 -4.41
CA ASP A 128 -11.72 0.23 -5.51
C ASP A 128 -13.13 -0.17 -5.99
N HIS A 129 -13.51 -1.44 -5.79
CA HIS A 129 -14.87 -1.91 -6.03
C HIS A 129 -15.69 -1.80 -4.74
N ARG A 130 -16.08 -0.58 -4.38
CA ARG A 130 -16.76 -0.26 -3.11
C ARG A 130 -17.93 -1.17 -2.76
N ALA A 131 -18.74 -1.54 -3.78
CA ALA A 131 -19.93 -2.36 -3.59
C ALA A 131 -19.63 -3.85 -3.32
N ALA A 132 -18.42 -4.34 -3.64
CA ALA A 132 -18.04 -5.73 -3.51
C ALA A 132 -16.67 -5.90 -2.86
N SER A 133 -16.42 -5.12 -1.81
CA SER A 133 -15.16 -5.16 -1.07
C SER A 133 -15.43 -5.26 0.42
N THR A 134 -14.89 -6.30 1.05
CA THR A 134 -14.67 -6.33 2.50
C THR A 134 -13.38 -5.60 2.79
N ASP A 135 -13.46 -4.45 3.47
CA ASP A 135 -12.33 -3.54 3.66
C ASP A 135 -12.41 -2.77 4.99
N GLY A 136 -11.74 -1.64 5.10
CA GLY A 136 -11.68 -0.85 6.34
C GLY A 136 -13.04 -0.36 6.85
N ARG A 137 -14.09 -0.41 6.06
CA ARG A 137 -15.47 -0.15 6.50
C ARG A 137 -16.01 -1.28 7.37
N ASP A 138 -15.53 -2.51 7.11
CA ASP A 138 -15.99 -3.73 7.81
C ASP A 138 -15.09 -4.06 9.01
N PHE A 139 -13.77 -3.94 8.82
CA PHE A 139 -12.80 -4.40 9.81
C PHE A 139 -12.02 -3.27 10.51
N GLY A 140 -12.32 -2.01 10.19
CA GLY A 140 -11.66 -0.85 10.78
C GLY A 140 -10.28 -0.54 10.19
N PRO A 141 -9.59 0.42 10.80
CA PRO A 141 -8.22 0.78 10.44
C PRO A 141 -7.24 -0.38 10.66
N VAL A 142 -6.16 -0.40 9.90
CA VAL A 142 -5.08 -1.39 10.01
C VAL A 142 -3.80 -0.73 10.49
N GLY A 143 -3.02 -1.43 11.30
CA GLY A 143 -1.69 -1.00 11.70
C GLY A 143 -0.67 -1.12 10.55
N ALA A 144 0.43 -0.40 10.68
CA ALA A 144 1.52 -0.46 9.71
C ALA A 144 2.15 -1.87 9.60
N ASP A 145 2.12 -2.64 10.68
CA ASP A 145 2.61 -4.01 10.79
C ASP A 145 1.80 -5.02 9.96
N ALA A 146 0.52 -4.72 9.70
CA ALA A 146 -0.32 -5.54 8.84
C ALA A 146 0.03 -5.39 7.34
N VAL A 147 0.81 -4.35 6.97
CA VAL A 147 1.15 -4.08 5.58
C VAL A 147 2.39 -4.86 5.17
N VAL A 148 2.22 -5.87 4.33
CA VAL A 148 3.29 -6.75 3.82
C VAL A 148 4.15 -6.05 2.78
N GLY A 149 3.51 -5.28 1.88
CA GLY A 149 4.21 -4.64 0.79
C GLY A 149 3.32 -3.76 -0.07
N ARG A 150 3.92 -3.11 -1.06
CA ARG A 150 3.24 -2.22 -1.99
C ARG A 150 3.25 -2.78 -3.40
N VAL A 151 2.10 -2.76 -4.07
CA VAL A 151 1.97 -3.11 -5.48
C VAL A 151 2.70 -2.08 -6.35
N ARG A 152 3.61 -2.52 -7.18
CA ARG A 152 4.38 -1.67 -8.10
C ARG A 152 3.73 -1.56 -9.46
N PHE A 153 3.35 -2.69 -10.02
CA PHE A 153 2.68 -2.80 -11.32
C PHE A 153 1.99 -4.16 -11.47
N ALA A 154 1.01 -4.21 -12.37
CA ALA A 154 0.46 -5.45 -12.87
C ALA A 154 1.21 -5.81 -14.16
N TYR A 155 1.75 -7.02 -14.23
CA TYR A 155 2.58 -7.44 -15.37
C TYR A 155 1.90 -8.46 -16.28
N TRP A 156 0.83 -9.10 -15.81
CA TRP A 156 0.08 -10.03 -16.63
C TRP A 156 -1.42 -10.07 -16.26
N PRO A 157 -2.35 -9.94 -17.22
CA PRO A 157 -2.12 -9.21 -18.45
C PRO A 157 -1.69 -7.78 -18.15
N PRO A 158 -0.85 -7.13 -18.98
CA PRO A 158 -0.31 -5.83 -18.70
C PRO A 158 -1.43 -4.78 -18.68
N ARG A 159 -1.53 -4.06 -17.57
CA ARG A 159 -2.44 -2.93 -17.39
C ARG A 159 -1.76 -1.82 -16.61
N ARG A 160 -2.07 -0.58 -16.97
CA ARG A 160 -1.67 0.56 -16.15
C ARG A 160 -2.53 0.59 -14.88
N LEU A 161 -1.89 0.66 -13.73
CA LEU A 161 -2.59 0.88 -12.47
C LEU A 161 -3.17 2.30 -12.48
N ARG A 162 -4.45 2.44 -12.14
CA ARG A 162 -5.07 3.75 -11.93
C ARG A 162 -4.50 4.33 -10.65
N ARG A 163 -3.88 5.49 -10.76
CA ARG A 163 -3.36 6.25 -9.63
C ARG A 163 -4.46 7.16 -9.10
N GLY A 164 -4.50 7.32 -7.81
CA GLY A 164 -5.29 8.34 -7.12
C GLY A 164 -4.56 9.66 -7.08
#